data_608008a1615dbab73c5a65f79d7658c7
#
_entry.id   608008a1615dbab73c5a65f79d7658c7
#
_cell.length_a   1.000
_cell.length_b   1.000
_cell.length_c   1.000
_cell.angle_alpha   90.00
_cell.angle_beta   90.00
_cell.angle_gamma   90.00
#
_symmetry.space_group_name_H-M   'P 1'
#
loop_
_entity.id
_entity.type
_entity.pdbx_description
1 polymer ?
#
loop_
_entity_poly.entity_id
_entity_poly.type
_entity_poly.pdbx_seq_one_letter_code
_entity_poly.pdbx_strand_id
1 'polypeptide(L)'
;MKYWGFINEYEILEKLLKDNSLINVDTIVKVKLLVKHYKSQGLSKNEIRNEIDKFMMEHYNGFVLADWDDTLRRIVNKYSKKQYCELKKMDDIVIYKEELDFISSQWNIEGVSQIEVEKLLFAMLVLAKSNGEGVWLNYKKTLVFKLARYKYESHKSQQEQRGKLLHKLANHERKVIECLIYSRNGSVKLFYGVDEGEEVMRISCNDDIENIIVRYLDWRQYPVYRYCKCCGKEIKISGNNKKYCNKCAKDKELEKHKRYNEKRK
;
A
#
# COMPACT_ATOMS: atom_id res chain seq x y z
N MET A 1 -4.53 0.80 6.67
CA MET A 1 -5.45 0.50 5.53
C MET A 1 -4.66 -0.31 4.53
N LYS A 2 -4.96 -1.60 4.35
CA LYS A 2 -4.26 -2.42 3.34
C LYS A 2 -4.73 -1.99 1.95
N TYR A 3 -3.81 -1.60 1.09
CA TYR A 3 -4.14 -1.25 -0.29
C TYR A 3 -4.38 -2.52 -1.10
N TRP A 4 -5.53 -2.59 -1.75
CA TRP A 4 -6.00 -3.75 -2.51
C TRP A 4 -4.99 -4.28 -3.56
N GLY A 5 -4.12 -3.44 -4.08
CA GLY A 5 -3.09 -3.83 -5.05
C GLY A 5 -1.93 -4.65 -4.48
N PHE A 6 -1.77 -4.69 -3.15
CA PHE A 6 -0.68 -5.35 -2.43
C PHE A 6 -1.13 -6.54 -1.60
N ILE A 7 -2.26 -7.15 -1.96
CA ILE A 7 -2.85 -8.22 -1.18
C ILE A 7 -2.69 -9.51 -1.96
N ASN A 8 -2.02 -10.51 -1.37
CA ASN A 8 -2.12 -11.88 -1.82
C ASN A 8 -3.52 -12.40 -1.47
N GLU A 9 -4.38 -12.46 -2.49
CA GLU A 9 -5.78 -12.84 -2.30
C GLU A 9 -5.91 -14.30 -1.81
N TYR A 10 -4.97 -15.17 -2.17
CA TYR A 10 -4.94 -16.57 -1.70
C TYR A 10 -4.73 -16.67 -0.21
N GLU A 11 -3.73 -15.97 0.33
CA GLU A 11 -3.45 -16.02 1.77
C GLU A 11 -4.57 -15.42 2.62
N ILE A 12 -5.18 -14.33 2.14
CA ILE A 12 -6.29 -13.73 2.87
C ILE A 12 -7.51 -14.63 2.83
N LEU A 13 -7.79 -15.25 1.68
CA LEU A 13 -8.89 -16.19 1.55
C LEU A 13 -8.68 -17.42 2.45
N GLU A 14 -7.48 -17.99 2.46
CA GLU A 14 -7.16 -19.13 3.33
C GLU A 14 -7.37 -18.81 4.81
N LYS A 15 -6.90 -17.63 5.25
CA LYS A 15 -7.14 -17.14 6.61
C LYS A 15 -8.62 -16.89 6.89
N LEU A 16 -9.34 -16.32 5.91
CA LEU A 16 -10.77 -16.07 6.02
C LEU A 16 -11.59 -17.37 6.19
N LEU A 17 -11.23 -18.41 5.43
CA LEU A 17 -11.90 -19.71 5.48
C LEU A 17 -11.57 -20.50 6.75
N LYS A 18 -10.36 -20.32 7.32
CA LYS A 18 -9.97 -21.01 8.56
C LYS A 18 -10.54 -20.38 9.83
N ASP A 19 -10.57 -19.07 9.91
CA ASP A 19 -10.66 -18.40 11.22
C ASP A 19 -11.72 -17.30 11.28
N ASN A 20 -12.34 -16.94 10.16
CA ASN A 20 -13.28 -15.81 10.01
C ASN A 20 -12.83 -14.48 10.68
N SER A 21 -11.67 -14.49 11.35
CA SER A 21 -11.19 -13.49 12.30
C SER A 21 -10.32 -12.40 11.67
N LEU A 22 -10.40 -12.18 10.34
CA LEU A 22 -9.69 -11.08 9.71
C LEU A 22 -10.29 -9.73 10.12
N ILE A 23 -10.15 -9.38 11.38
CA ILE A 23 -10.67 -8.15 12.01
C ILE A 23 -10.20 -6.89 11.27
N ASN A 24 -9.03 -6.93 10.65
CA ASN A 24 -8.41 -5.79 9.98
C ASN A 24 -8.65 -5.72 8.45
N VAL A 25 -9.47 -6.60 7.90
CA VAL A 25 -9.81 -6.60 6.48
C VAL A 25 -11.22 -6.06 6.30
N ASP A 26 -11.37 -5.10 5.39
CA ASP A 26 -12.65 -4.51 5.02
C ASP A 26 -13.66 -5.58 4.60
N THR A 27 -14.90 -5.49 5.08
CA THR A 27 -15.97 -6.45 4.79
C THR A 27 -16.22 -6.61 3.29
N ILE A 28 -16.17 -5.52 2.52
CA ILE A 28 -16.33 -5.57 1.06
C ILE A 28 -15.21 -6.40 0.42
N VAL A 29 -14.00 -6.34 0.98
CA VAL A 29 -12.86 -7.12 0.52
C VAL A 29 -13.09 -8.60 0.80
N LYS A 30 -13.56 -8.96 2.00
CA LYS A 30 -13.91 -10.35 2.35
C LYS A 30 -14.96 -10.91 1.40
N VAL A 31 -16.05 -10.16 1.18
CA VAL A 31 -17.11 -10.56 0.25
C VAL A 31 -16.59 -10.79 -1.17
N LYS A 32 -15.73 -9.90 -1.68
CA LYS A 32 -15.14 -10.08 -3.02
C LYS A 32 -14.33 -11.37 -3.13
N LEU A 33 -13.53 -11.70 -2.10
CA LEU A 33 -12.74 -12.93 -2.07
C LEU A 33 -13.62 -14.17 -2.04
N LEU A 34 -14.67 -14.15 -1.21
CA LEU A 34 -15.63 -15.26 -1.13
C LEU A 34 -16.37 -15.47 -2.47
N VAL A 35 -16.79 -14.39 -3.15
CA VAL A 35 -17.42 -14.49 -4.47
C VAL A 35 -16.48 -15.15 -5.47
N LYS A 36 -15.19 -14.77 -5.49
CA LYS A 36 -14.19 -15.42 -6.36
C LYS A 36 -14.00 -16.90 -6.01
N HIS A 37 -13.92 -17.21 -4.72
CA HIS A 37 -13.79 -18.57 -4.21
C HIS A 37 -14.96 -19.45 -4.63
N TYR A 38 -16.19 -19.05 -4.34
CA TYR A 38 -17.37 -19.81 -4.71
C TYR A 38 -17.52 -19.95 -6.24
N LYS A 39 -17.12 -18.91 -6.98
CA LYS A 39 -17.09 -18.98 -8.45
C LYS A 39 -16.08 -20.00 -8.97
N SER A 40 -14.90 -20.12 -8.35
CA SER A 40 -13.91 -21.13 -8.69
C SER A 40 -14.39 -22.57 -8.38
N GLN A 41 -15.31 -22.72 -7.44
CA GLN A 41 -16.00 -23.98 -7.12
C GLN A 41 -17.16 -24.31 -8.09
N GLY A 42 -17.45 -23.44 -9.05
CA GLY A 42 -18.47 -23.66 -10.07
C GLY A 42 -19.88 -23.20 -9.70
N LEU A 43 -20.07 -22.56 -8.54
CA LEU A 43 -21.39 -22.09 -8.11
C LEU A 43 -21.98 -21.07 -9.09
N SER A 44 -23.30 -21.14 -9.26
CA SER A 44 -24.06 -20.12 -9.98
C SER A 44 -24.13 -18.81 -9.20
N LYS A 45 -24.53 -17.72 -9.87
CA LYS A 45 -24.63 -16.42 -9.19
C LYS A 45 -25.63 -16.41 -8.03
N ASN A 46 -26.72 -17.15 -8.15
CA ASN A 46 -27.74 -17.23 -7.11
C ASN A 46 -27.22 -18.00 -5.90
N GLU A 47 -26.55 -19.12 -6.11
CA GLU A 47 -25.90 -19.88 -5.05
C GLU A 47 -24.81 -19.05 -4.35
N ILE A 48 -23.95 -18.39 -5.12
CA ILE A 48 -22.94 -17.46 -4.58
C ILE A 48 -23.61 -16.39 -3.70
N ARG A 49 -24.71 -15.80 -4.19
CA ARG A 49 -25.44 -14.77 -3.41
C ARG A 49 -25.95 -15.34 -2.09
N ASN A 50 -26.54 -16.49 -2.09
CA ASN A 50 -27.05 -17.15 -0.89
C ASN A 50 -25.93 -17.42 0.14
N GLU A 51 -24.76 -17.91 -0.33
CA GLU A 51 -23.62 -18.13 0.57
C GLU A 51 -23.06 -16.83 1.14
N ILE A 52 -23.03 -15.75 0.34
CA ILE A 52 -22.62 -14.43 0.84
C ILE A 52 -23.60 -13.87 1.86
N ASP A 53 -24.90 -14.02 1.63
CA ASP A 53 -25.93 -13.54 2.58
C ASP A 53 -25.82 -14.31 3.92
N LYS A 54 -25.60 -15.62 3.89
CA LYS A 54 -25.33 -16.43 5.10
C LYS A 54 -24.08 -15.91 5.83
N PHE A 55 -22.98 -15.74 5.10
CA PHE A 55 -21.74 -15.22 5.67
C PHE A 55 -21.93 -13.85 6.34
N MET A 56 -22.67 -12.95 5.70
CA MET A 56 -22.95 -11.62 6.25
C MET A 56 -23.81 -11.69 7.49
N MET A 57 -24.83 -12.55 7.53
CA MET A 57 -25.69 -12.76 8.72
C MET A 57 -24.90 -13.31 9.91
N GLU A 58 -23.98 -14.24 9.66
CA GLU A 58 -23.20 -14.88 10.72
C GLU A 58 -22.06 -14.02 11.27
N HIS A 59 -21.44 -13.20 10.43
CA HIS A 59 -20.16 -12.56 10.76
C HIS A 59 -20.16 -11.03 10.76
N TYR A 60 -21.29 -10.40 10.38
CA TYR A 60 -21.40 -8.95 10.38
C TYR A 60 -22.48 -8.48 11.34
N ASN A 61 -22.07 -8.02 12.53
CA ASN A 61 -22.98 -7.47 13.51
C ASN A 61 -23.75 -6.26 12.97
N GLY A 62 -25.06 -6.30 13.02
CA GLY A 62 -25.92 -5.24 12.49
C GLY A 62 -26.15 -5.35 10.98
N PHE A 63 -25.95 -6.53 10.38
CA PHE A 63 -26.29 -6.76 8.99
C PHE A 63 -27.80 -6.63 8.77
N VAL A 64 -28.17 -5.71 7.89
CA VAL A 64 -29.56 -5.54 7.40
C VAL A 64 -29.53 -5.78 5.90
N LEU A 65 -30.20 -6.83 5.45
CA LEU A 65 -30.18 -7.27 4.06
C LEU A 65 -30.58 -6.15 3.09
N ALA A 66 -31.60 -5.37 3.44
CA ALA A 66 -32.08 -4.27 2.60
C ALA A 66 -31.01 -3.20 2.35
N ASP A 67 -30.18 -2.88 3.34
CA ASP A 67 -29.12 -1.86 3.22
C ASP A 67 -27.94 -2.34 2.35
N TRP A 68 -27.72 -3.64 2.30
CA TRP A 68 -26.59 -4.25 1.60
C TRP A 68 -26.94 -4.84 0.24
N ASP A 69 -28.22 -5.03 -0.09
CA ASP A 69 -28.65 -5.75 -1.29
C ASP A 69 -28.00 -5.24 -2.57
N ASP A 70 -28.09 -3.96 -2.84
CA ASP A 70 -27.49 -3.36 -4.05
C ASP A 70 -25.97 -3.49 -4.08
N THR A 71 -25.30 -3.41 -2.94
CA THR A 71 -23.85 -3.53 -2.85
C THR A 71 -23.42 -4.97 -3.12
N LEU A 72 -24.06 -5.94 -2.47
CA LEU A 72 -23.76 -7.36 -2.64
C LEU A 72 -24.08 -7.83 -4.07
N ARG A 73 -25.22 -7.41 -4.63
CA ARG A 73 -25.60 -7.70 -6.01
C ARG A 73 -24.56 -7.19 -7.02
N ARG A 74 -24.06 -5.97 -6.85
CA ARG A 74 -23.01 -5.40 -7.70
C ARG A 74 -21.69 -6.17 -7.57
N ILE A 75 -21.31 -6.58 -6.36
CA ILE A 75 -20.09 -7.34 -6.12
C ILE A 75 -20.21 -8.73 -6.77
N VAL A 76 -21.29 -9.47 -6.52
CA VAL A 76 -21.52 -10.80 -7.12
C VAL A 76 -21.52 -10.70 -8.64
N ASN A 77 -22.26 -9.76 -9.22
CA ASN A 77 -22.32 -9.58 -10.68
C ASN A 77 -20.98 -9.23 -11.31
N LYS A 78 -20.12 -8.50 -10.61
CA LYS A 78 -18.79 -8.12 -11.12
C LYS A 78 -17.79 -9.25 -10.99
N TYR A 79 -17.64 -9.82 -9.80
CA TYR A 79 -16.55 -10.75 -9.49
C TYR A 79 -16.84 -12.20 -9.85
N SER A 80 -18.08 -12.54 -10.25
CA SER A 80 -18.40 -13.83 -10.89
C SER A 80 -18.17 -13.85 -12.40
N LYS A 81 -17.77 -12.72 -13.03
CA LYS A 81 -17.39 -12.70 -14.45
C LYS A 81 -16.01 -13.31 -14.64
N LYS A 82 -15.80 -14.06 -15.75
CA LYS A 82 -14.53 -14.74 -16.07
C LYS A 82 -13.29 -13.85 -15.92
N GLN A 83 -13.38 -12.59 -16.34
CA GLN A 83 -12.26 -11.62 -16.29
C GLN A 83 -11.91 -11.11 -14.86
N TYR A 84 -12.73 -11.39 -13.85
CA TYR A 84 -12.54 -10.89 -12.48
C TYR A 84 -12.60 -11.96 -11.40
N CYS A 85 -12.93 -13.22 -11.76
CA CYS A 85 -13.13 -14.29 -10.78
C CYS A 85 -11.84 -14.95 -10.30
N GLU A 86 -10.73 -14.76 -11.00
CA GLU A 86 -9.45 -15.32 -10.60
C GLU A 86 -8.90 -14.59 -9.37
N LEU A 87 -8.39 -15.37 -8.42
CA LEU A 87 -7.67 -14.84 -7.27
C LEU A 87 -6.30 -14.34 -7.73
N LYS A 88 -5.91 -13.16 -7.27
CA LYS A 88 -4.58 -12.63 -7.55
C LYS A 88 -3.56 -13.30 -6.63
N LYS A 89 -2.60 -14.00 -7.22
CA LYS A 89 -1.36 -14.35 -6.56
C LYS A 89 -0.43 -13.15 -6.72
N MET A 90 0.09 -12.67 -5.61
CA MET A 90 1.08 -11.61 -5.64
C MET A 90 2.40 -12.20 -5.16
N ASP A 91 3.39 -12.13 -6.03
CA ASP A 91 4.75 -12.46 -5.67
C ASP A 91 5.42 -11.29 -4.94
N ASP A 92 6.50 -11.58 -4.23
CA ASP A 92 7.31 -10.53 -3.61
C ASP A 92 7.84 -9.57 -4.68
N ILE A 93 7.87 -8.29 -4.35
CA ILE A 93 8.45 -7.27 -5.22
C ILE A 93 9.95 -7.25 -4.96
N VAL A 94 10.72 -7.56 -5.97
CA VAL A 94 12.18 -7.47 -5.95
C VAL A 94 12.61 -6.10 -6.48
N ILE A 95 13.45 -5.42 -5.73
CA ILE A 95 14.07 -4.14 -6.09
C ILE A 95 15.54 -4.38 -6.31
N TYR A 96 16.01 -3.98 -7.48
CA TYR A 96 17.38 -4.17 -7.93
C TYR A 96 18.24 -2.94 -7.67
N LYS A 97 19.55 -3.15 -7.63
CA LYS A 97 20.53 -2.11 -7.37
C LYS A 97 20.48 -0.98 -8.39
N GLU A 98 20.37 -1.31 -9.66
CA GLU A 98 20.31 -0.38 -10.76
C GLU A 98 19.12 0.59 -10.62
N GLU A 99 17.98 0.09 -10.09
CA GLU A 99 16.79 0.89 -9.84
C GLU A 99 17.03 1.88 -8.70
N LEU A 100 17.65 1.41 -7.61
CA LEU A 100 17.97 2.26 -6.46
C LEU A 100 19.06 3.28 -6.79
N ASP A 101 20.07 2.90 -7.56
CA ASP A 101 21.13 3.78 -8.02
C ASP A 101 20.55 4.89 -8.92
N PHE A 102 19.63 4.53 -9.82
CA PHE A 102 18.91 5.51 -10.61
C PHE A 102 18.08 6.47 -9.75
N ILE A 103 17.29 5.94 -8.82
CA ILE A 103 16.43 6.74 -7.92
C ILE A 103 17.27 7.66 -7.02
N SER A 104 18.39 7.19 -6.50
CA SER A 104 19.28 7.95 -5.61
C SER A 104 20.24 8.91 -6.31
N SER A 105 20.25 8.90 -7.65
CA SER A 105 21.05 9.82 -8.43
C SER A 105 20.62 11.27 -8.23
N GLN A 106 21.44 12.23 -8.65
CA GLN A 106 21.16 13.65 -8.43
C GLN A 106 20.00 14.15 -9.29
N TRP A 107 19.00 14.75 -8.63
CA TRP A 107 17.80 15.35 -9.24
C TRP A 107 17.79 16.85 -9.04
N ASN A 108 18.01 17.63 -10.09
CA ASN A 108 17.97 19.08 -10.04
C ASN A 108 16.57 19.58 -10.42
N ILE A 109 15.57 19.30 -9.55
CA ILE A 109 14.19 19.77 -9.76
C ILE A 109 13.94 20.98 -8.88
N GLU A 110 13.80 22.14 -9.52
CA GLU A 110 13.57 23.40 -8.85
C GLU A 110 12.38 23.35 -7.88
N GLY A 111 12.59 23.78 -6.64
CA GLY A 111 11.57 23.85 -5.59
C GLY A 111 11.19 22.50 -4.98
N VAL A 112 11.91 21.42 -5.30
CA VAL A 112 11.68 20.08 -4.72
C VAL A 112 12.98 19.54 -4.16
N SER A 113 12.96 19.09 -2.90
CA SER A 113 14.16 18.50 -2.31
C SER A 113 14.47 17.14 -2.94
N GLN A 114 15.75 16.81 -3.03
CA GLN A 114 16.26 15.53 -3.55
C GLN A 114 15.49 14.34 -2.99
N ILE A 115 15.36 14.26 -1.67
CA ILE A 115 14.71 13.14 -0.99
C ILE A 115 13.20 13.02 -1.29
N GLU A 116 12.50 14.13 -1.58
CA GLU A 116 11.09 14.08 -1.97
C GLU A 116 10.93 13.49 -3.37
N VAL A 117 11.88 13.78 -4.28
CA VAL A 117 11.93 13.16 -5.61
C VAL A 117 12.21 11.66 -5.48
N GLU A 118 13.25 11.28 -4.75
CA GLU A 118 13.64 9.89 -4.53
C GLU A 118 12.49 9.05 -3.94
N LYS A 119 11.82 9.56 -2.91
CA LYS A 119 10.65 8.88 -2.29
C LYS A 119 9.51 8.68 -3.29
N LEU A 120 9.26 9.68 -4.13
CA LEU A 120 8.20 9.60 -5.13
C LEU A 120 8.53 8.55 -6.18
N LEU A 121 9.75 8.55 -6.72
CA LEU A 121 10.21 7.58 -7.71
C LEU A 121 10.19 6.15 -7.15
N PHE A 122 10.63 5.97 -5.90
CA PHE A 122 10.59 4.67 -5.25
C PHE A 122 9.14 4.17 -5.05
N ALA A 123 8.23 5.03 -4.60
CA ALA A 123 6.82 4.68 -4.49
C ALA A 123 6.18 4.31 -5.84
N MET A 124 6.55 5.02 -6.91
CA MET A 124 6.11 4.68 -8.27
C MET A 124 6.63 3.32 -8.71
N LEU A 125 7.92 3.03 -8.50
CA LEU A 125 8.53 1.75 -8.87
C LEU A 125 7.82 0.58 -8.18
N VAL A 126 7.67 0.64 -6.86
CA VAL A 126 7.03 -0.41 -6.08
C VAL A 126 5.59 -0.64 -6.54
N LEU A 127 4.83 0.43 -6.81
CA LEU A 127 3.47 0.32 -7.32
C LEU A 127 3.42 -0.26 -8.75
N ALA A 128 4.35 0.08 -9.61
CA ALA A 128 4.42 -0.47 -10.97
C ALA A 128 4.72 -1.98 -10.94
N LYS A 129 5.74 -2.39 -10.18
CA LYS A 129 6.10 -3.80 -10.01
C LYS A 129 4.99 -4.63 -9.35
N SER A 130 4.21 -4.03 -8.45
CA SER A 130 3.08 -4.71 -7.82
C SER A 130 1.94 -5.09 -8.77
N ASN A 131 1.90 -4.51 -9.95
CA ASN A 131 0.92 -4.85 -10.98
C ASN A 131 1.36 -6.01 -11.90
N GLY A 132 2.61 -6.47 -11.79
CA GLY A 132 3.19 -7.46 -12.67
C GLY A 132 3.52 -6.95 -14.08
N GLU A 133 3.27 -5.68 -14.35
CA GLU A 133 3.51 -5.04 -15.66
C GLU A 133 4.83 -4.22 -15.69
N GLY A 134 5.71 -4.45 -14.72
CA GLY A 134 7.09 -3.97 -14.56
C GLY A 134 7.33 -2.45 -14.68
N VAL A 135 6.71 -1.81 -15.65
CA VAL A 135 6.98 -0.39 -15.99
C VAL A 135 5.73 0.50 -16.01
N TRP A 136 4.53 -0.07 -15.90
CA TRP A 136 3.30 0.70 -15.99
C TRP A 136 2.65 0.95 -14.64
N LEU A 137 2.41 2.23 -14.32
CA LEU A 137 1.75 2.66 -13.12
C LEU A 137 0.29 3.03 -13.41
N ASN A 138 -0.64 2.15 -13.07
CA ASN A 138 -2.09 2.31 -13.27
C ASN A 138 -2.84 2.77 -12.01
N TYR A 139 -2.16 3.43 -11.07
CA TYR A 139 -2.72 3.88 -9.82
C TYR A 139 -3.12 5.36 -9.83
N LYS A 140 -4.09 5.71 -8.99
CA LYS A 140 -4.43 7.12 -8.76
C LYS A 140 -3.21 7.89 -8.28
N LYS A 141 -2.92 9.04 -8.91
CA LYS A 141 -1.81 9.94 -8.53
C LYS A 141 -1.79 10.23 -7.02
N THR A 142 -2.98 10.41 -6.40
CA THR A 142 -3.10 10.62 -4.95
C THR A 142 -2.50 9.49 -4.12
N LEU A 143 -2.61 8.24 -4.55
CA LEU A 143 -2.04 7.10 -3.85
C LEU A 143 -0.52 7.12 -3.87
N VAL A 144 0.08 7.39 -5.02
CA VAL A 144 1.55 7.46 -5.18
C VAL A 144 2.13 8.51 -4.24
N PHE A 145 1.58 9.72 -4.24
CA PHE A 145 2.05 10.80 -3.36
C PHE A 145 1.81 10.52 -1.88
N LYS A 146 0.72 9.82 -1.55
CA LYS A 146 0.46 9.38 -0.18
C LYS A 146 1.49 8.35 0.28
N LEU A 147 1.80 7.34 -0.55
CA LEU A 147 2.82 6.34 -0.24
C LEU A 147 4.21 6.95 -0.14
N ALA A 148 4.56 7.86 -1.04
CA ALA A 148 5.79 8.64 -0.97
C ALA A 148 5.86 9.54 0.27
N ARG A 149 4.76 9.71 1.00
CA ARG A 149 4.65 10.67 2.12
C ARG A 149 5.16 12.05 1.72
N TYR A 150 4.72 12.46 0.52
CA TYR A 150 5.12 13.75 -0.05
C TYR A 150 4.64 14.91 0.82
N LYS A 151 5.52 15.84 1.09
CA LYS A 151 5.19 17.04 1.87
C LYS A 151 4.70 18.14 0.95
N TYR A 152 3.43 18.50 1.14
CA TYR A 152 2.83 19.62 0.42
C TYR A 152 3.08 20.94 1.12
N GLU A 153 3.23 21.99 0.34
CA GLU A 153 3.19 23.36 0.83
C GLU A 153 1.75 23.71 1.23
N SER A 154 1.55 24.23 2.44
CA SER A 154 0.23 24.42 3.05
C SER A 154 -0.66 25.44 2.33
N HIS A 155 -0.05 26.40 1.64
CA HIS A 155 -0.72 27.51 0.95
C HIS A 155 -1.03 27.22 -0.53
N LYS A 156 -0.66 26.03 -1.05
CA LYS A 156 -0.88 25.63 -2.44
C LYS A 156 -1.79 24.42 -2.56
N SER A 157 -2.58 24.35 -3.63
CA SER A 157 -3.39 23.19 -3.92
C SER A 157 -2.52 21.92 -4.08
N GLN A 158 -2.87 20.86 -3.34
CA GLN A 158 -2.17 19.58 -3.47
C GLN A 158 -2.27 18.99 -4.88
N GLN A 159 -3.39 19.21 -5.57
CA GLN A 159 -3.58 18.75 -6.94
C GLN A 159 -2.62 19.47 -7.90
N GLU A 160 -2.45 20.76 -7.73
CA GLU A 160 -1.54 21.57 -8.52
C GLU A 160 -0.07 21.17 -8.30
N GLN A 161 0.33 20.99 -7.04
CA GLN A 161 1.69 20.56 -6.70
C GLN A 161 2.01 19.18 -7.30
N ARG A 162 1.08 18.22 -7.22
CA ARG A 162 1.23 16.90 -7.88
C ARG A 162 1.37 17.04 -9.40
N GLY A 163 0.52 17.84 -10.02
CA GLY A 163 0.56 18.10 -11.47
C GLY A 163 1.89 18.68 -11.92
N LYS A 164 2.34 19.74 -11.24
CA LYS A 164 3.62 20.41 -11.53
C LYS A 164 4.82 19.48 -11.38
N LEU A 165 4.87 18.68 -10.30
CA LEU A 165 5.99 17.76 -10.11
C LEU A 165 6.02 16.63 -11.14
N LEU A 166 4.87 16.02 -11.43
CA LEU A 166 4.80 15.00 -12.48
C LEU A 166 5.17 15.55 -13.86
N HIS A 167 4.76 16.76 -14.18
CA HIS A 167 5.16 17.45 -15.41
C HIS A 167 6.68 17.70 -15.46
N LYS A 168 7.29 18.15 -14.36
CA LYS A 168 8.75 18.34 -14.28
C LYS A 168 9.50 17.01 -14.47
N LEU A 169 9.01 15.91 -13.88
CA LEU A 169 9.59 14.58 -14.07
C LEU A 169 9.42 14.04 -15.49
N ALA A 170 8.27 14.27 -16.11
CA ALA A 170 8.02 13.84 -17.49
C ALA A 170 8.89 14.59 -18.53
N ASN A 171 9.20 15.85 -18.25
CA ASN A 171 10.04 16.68 -19.13
C ASN A 171 11.51 16.73 -18.70
N HIS A 172 11.90 15.90 -17.72
CA HIS A 172 13.28 15.84 -17.28
C HIS A 172 14.18 15.22 -18.38
N GLU A 173 15.38 15.74 -18.57
CA GLU A 173 16.35 15.31 -19.58
C GLU A 173 16.64 13.80 -19.58
N ARG A 174 16.55 13.16 -18.39
CA ARG A 174 16.76 11.72 -18.21
C ARG A 174 15.58 10.84 -18.59
N LYS A 175 14.47 11.41 -19.10
CA LYS A 175 13.25 10.65 -19.44
C LYS A 175 12.82 9.70 -18.32
N VAL A 176 12.48 10.25 -17.17
CA VAL A 176 12.15 9.47 -15.95
C VAL A 176 10.82 8.76 -16.08
N ILE A 177 9.82 9.49 -16.54
CA ILE A 177 8.44 9.00 -16.69
C ILE A 177 7.81 9.56 -17.97
N GLU A 178 6.85 8.80 -18.51
CA GLU A 178 5.96 9.27 -19.55
C GLU A 178 4.52 9.26 -19.01
N CYS A 179 3.84 10.40 -19.07
CA CYS A 179 2.45 10.52 -18.65
C CYS A 179 1.54 10.35 -19.85
N LEU A 180 0.80 9.23 -19.94
CA LEU A 180 -0.22 9.04 -20.97
C LEU A 180 -1.50 9.78 -20.57
N ILE A 181 -1.76 10.90 -21.23
CA ILE A 181 -2.88 11.81 -20.93
C ILE A 181 -4.25 11.20 -21.31
N TYR A 182 -4.26 10.19 -22.17
CA TYR A 182 -5.47 9.66 -22.82
C TYR A 182 -6.26 8.63 -22.00
N SER A 183 -5.76 8.14 -20.87
CA SER A 183 -6.56 7.27 -20.01
C SER A 183 -7.27 8.09 -18.93
N ARG A 184 -8.56 7.83 -18.70
CA ARG A 184 -9.34 8.46 -17.61
C ARG A 184 -8.67 8.32 -16.23
N ASN A 185 -7.75 7.40 -16.07
CA ASN A 185 -7.02 7.13 -14.82
C ASN A 185 -5.56 7.64 -14.85
N GLY A 186 -5.08 8.20 -15.96
CA GLY A 186 -3.72 8.75 -16.06
C GLY A 186 -2.64 7.70 -15.82
N SER A 187 -2.43 6.76 -16.77
CA SER A 187 -1.33 5.81 -16.72
C SER A 187 0.02 6.54 -16.85
N VAL A 188 1.01 6.11 -16.07
CA VAL A 188 2.38 6.63 -16.10
C VAL A 188 3.31 5.46 -16.42
N LYS A 189 4.15 5.64 -17.44
CA LYS A 189 5.21 4.70 -17.78
C LYS A 189 6.50 5.12 -17.07
N LEU A 190 7.17 4.16 -16.46
CA LEU A 190 8.49 4.36 -15.84
C LEU A 190 9.57 3.87 -16.78
N PHE A 191 10.70 4.59 -16.85
CA PHE A 191 11.84 4.22 -17.69
C PHE A 191 13.04 3.66 -16.92
N TYR A 192 12.86 3.41 -15.60
CA TYR A 192 13.95 2.96 -14.73
C TYR A 192 13.66 1.64 -13.99
N GLY A 193 12.53 1.00 -14.24
CA GLY A 193 12.29 -0.34 -13.75
C GLY A 193 13.03 -1.38 -14.59
N VAL A 194 13.65 -2.36 -13.94
CA VAL A 194 14.31 -3.50 -14.58
C VAL A 194 13.71 -4.82 -14.11
N ASP A 195 13.82 -5.86 -14.90
CA ASP A 195 13.24 -7.18 -14.61
C ASP A 195 14.26 -8.12 -13.97
N GLU A 196 15.55 -7.83 -14.10
CA GLU A 196 16.67 -8.62 -13.55
C GLU A 196 17.84 -7.72 -13.12
N GLY A 197 18.69 -8.21 -12.22
CA GLY A 197 19.84 -7.49 -11.71
C GLY A 197 20.26 -7.99 -10.31
N GLU A 198 21.16 -7.23 -9.66
CA GLU A 198 21.54 -7.49 -8.27
C GLU A 198 20.40 -7.14 -7.32
N GLU A 199 19.79 -8.15 -6.66
CA GLU A 199 18.73 -7.94 -5.68
C GLU A 199 19.26 -7.21 -4.45
N VAL A 200 18.67 -6.07 -4.11
CA VAL A 200 19.03 -5.29 -2.92
C VAL A 200 17.92 -5.29 -1.88
N MET A 201 16.67 -5.33 -2.32
CA MET A 201 15.53 -5.27 -1.41
C MET A 201 14.39 -6.15 -1.91
N ARG A 202 13.79 -6.93 -1.00
CA ARG A 202 12.59 -7.71 -1.25
C ARG A 202 11.45 -7.19 -0.38
N ILE A 203 10.33 -6.87 -1.01
CA ILE A 203 9.12 -6.36 -0.35
C ILE A 203 8.08 -7.45 -0.46
N SER A 204 7.75 -8.07 0.66
CA SER A 204 6.70 -9.07 0.72
C SER A 204 5.32 -8.44 0.58
N CYS A 205 4.41 -9.16 -0.06
CA CYS A 205 3.00 -8.77 -0.14
C CYS A 205 2.32 -8.64 1.24
N ASN A 206 2.91 -9.21 2.29
CA ASN A 206 2.47 -9.11 3.67
C ASN A 206 3.02 -7.87 4.39
N ASP A 207 3.98 -7.20 3.80
CA ASP A 207 4.55 -5.99 4.37
C ASP A 207 3.52 -4.85 4.39
N ASP A 208 3.62 -4.00 5.41
CA ASP A 208 2.83 -2.79 5.46
C ASP A 208 3.34 -1.79 4.42
N ILE A 209 2.61 -1.69 3.31
CA ILE A 209 2.95 -0.79 2.21
C ILE A 209 3.11 0.66 2.67
N GLU A 210 2.44 1.05 3.77
CA GLU A 210 2.61 2.40 4.33
C GLU A 210 4.04 2.64 4.85
N ASN A 211 4.79 1.56 5.14
CA ASN A 211 6.17 1.62 5.62
C ASN A 211 7.24 1.41 4.52
N ILE A 212 6.83 1.21 3.28
CA ILE A 212 7.76 0.98 2.16
C ILE A 212 8.82 2.09 2.04
N ILE A 213 8.40 3.34 2.18
CA ILE A 213 9.32 4.49 2.10
C ILE A 213 10.38 4.44 3.20
N VAL A 214 10.06 3.88 4.35
CA VAL A 214 11.03 3.77 5.45
C VAL A 214 12.15 2.79 5.08
N ARG A 215 11.82 1.69 4.38
CA ARG A 215 12.86 0.76 3.88
C ARG A 215 13.80 1.43 2.90
N TYR A 216 13.26 2.27 2.00
CA TYR A 216 14.09 3.06 1.10
C TYR A 216 15.00 4.03 1.86
N LEU A 217 14.45 4.75 2.84
CA LEU A 217 15.20 5.70 3.65
C LEU A 217 16.27 5.04 4.52
N ASP A 218 16.00 3.82 5.03
CA ASP A 218 16.97 3.01 5.76
C ASP A 218 18.10 2.54 4.84
N TRP A 219 17.78 2.05 3.63
CA TRP A 219 18.78 1.71 2.62
C TRP A 219 19.63 2.93 2.23
N ARG A 220 19.00 4.08 2.05
CA ARG A 220 19.66 5.36 1.72
C ARG A 220 20.48 5.92 2.89
N GLN A 221 20.43 5.28 4.07
CA GLN A 221 21.03 5.76 5.32
C GLN A 221 20.58 7.19 5.69
N TYR A 222 19.34 7.54 5.31
CA TYR A 222 18.81 8.86 5.58
C TYR A 222 18.37 8.98 7.04
N PRO A 223 18.99 9.84 7.86
CA PRO A 223 18.89 9.79 9.33
C PRO A 223 17.54 10.26 9.90
N VAL A 224 16.60 10.64 9.06
CA VAL A 224 15.38 11.36 9.50
C VAL A 224 14.29 10.43 10.05
N TYR A 225 14.37 9.14 9.79
CA TYR A 225 13.37 8.18 10.21
C TYR A 225 13.98 6.94 10.85
N ARG A 226 13.33 6.42 11.87
CA ARG A 226 13.65 5.13 12.51
C ARG A 226 12.36 4.37 12.77
N TYR A 227 12.45 3.06 12.94
CA TYR A 227 11.33 2.27 13.42
C TYR A 227 11.21 2.35 14.94
N CYS A 228 9.99 2.46 15.44
CA CYS A 228 9.72 2.32 16.85
C CYS A 228 10.14 0.91 17.32
N LYS A 229 11.05 0.82 18.29
CA LYS A 229 11.52 -0.47 18.80
C LYS A 229 10.45 -1.34 19.46
N CYS A 230 9.26 -0.79 19.72
CA CYS A 230 8.17 -1.50 20.37
C CYS A 230 7.09 -1.96 19.37
N CYS A 231 6.62 -1.09 18.48
CA CYS A 231 5.49 -1.36 17.59
C CYS A 231 5.84 -1.32 16.09
N GLY A 232 7.11 -1.16 15.72
CA GLY A 232 7.55 -1.08 14.33
C GLY A 232 7.08 0.16 13.56
N LYS A 233 6.31 1.07 14.18
CA LYS A 233 5.91 2.31 13.51
C LYS A 233 7.10 3.22 13.24
N GLU A 234 7.07 3.84 12.08
CA GLU A 234 8.00 4.89 11.73
C GLU A 234 7.94 6.05 12.73
N ILE A 235 9.09 6.52 13.12
CA ILE A 235 9.24 7.71 13.95
C ILE A 235 10.17 8.71 13.27
N LYS A 236 9.68 9.95 13.14
CA LYS A 236 10.53 11.07 12.74
C LYS A 236 11.52 11.35 13.85
N ILE A 237 12.81 11.34 13.54
CA ILE A 237 13.86 11.66 14.50
C ILE A 237 13.86 13.17 14.70
N SER A 238 13.49 13.60 15.89
CA SER A 238 13.62 14.99 16.35
C SER A 238 14.83 15.18 17.29
N GLY A 239 15.61 14.13 17.51
CA GLY A 239 16.82 14.12 18.36
C GLY A 239 17.46 12.73 18.39
N ASN A 240 18.78 12.65 18.67
CA ASN A 240 19.59 11.45 18.55
C ASN A 240 19.12 10.23 19.36
N ASN A 241 18.26 10.40 20.35
CA ASN A 241 17.84 9.35 21.29
C ASN A 241 16.40 8.86 21.13
N LYS A 242 15.64 9.34 20.15
CA LYS A 242 14.22 8.94 19.99
C LYS A 242 14.11 7.50 19.47
N LYS A 243 13.82 6.54 20.37
CA LYS A 243 13.73 5.09 20.07
C LYS A 243 12.30 4.60 19.93
N TYR A 244 11.30 5.33 20.39
CA TYR A 244 9.89 4.94 20.46
C TYR A 244 8.98 6.01 19.85
N CYS A 245 7.86 5.60 19.27
CA CYS A 245 6.80 6.53 18.89
C CYS A 245 6.16 7.17 20.13
N ASN A 246 5.45 8.28 19.96
CA ASN A 246 4.86 9.01 21.09
C ASN A 246 3.94 8.13 21.95
N LYS A 247 3.18 7.20 21.34
CA LYS A 247 2.33 6.25 22.06
C LYS A 247 3.17 5.29 22.90
N CYS A 248 4.08 4.55 22.29
CA CYS A 248 4.91 3.57 22.99
C CYS A 248 5.86 4.20 24.01
N ALA A 249 6.27 5.45 23.82
CA ALA A 249 7.04 6.20 24.82
C ALA A 249 6.20 6.44 26.07
N LYS A 250 4.96 6.91 25.93
CA LYS A 250 4.02 7.10 27.04
C LYS A 250 3.70 5.78 27.76
N ASP A 251 3.45 4.70 27.01
CA ASP A 251 3.17 3.40 27.61
C ASP A 251 4.35 2.89 28.45
N LYS A 252 5.59 3.04 27.96
CA LYS A 252 6.80 2.67 28.72
C LYS A 252 7.03 3.55 29.95
N GLU A 253 6.67 4.81 29.85
CA GLU A 253 6.75 5.74 30.99
C GLU A 253 5.75 5.36 32.08
N LEU A 254 4.51 5.02 31.70
CA LEU A 254 3.49 4.51 32.61
C LEU A 254 3.90 3.19 33.28
N GLU A 255 4.49 2.24 32.52
CA GLU A 255 5.04 1.02 33.09
C GLU A 255 6.17 1.29 34.09
N LYS A 256 7.06 2.23 33.77
CA LYS A 256 8.13 2.63 34.67
C LYS A 256 7.58 3.20 35.99
N HIS A 257 6.56 4.05 35.90
CA HIS A 257 5.89 4.60 37.09
C HIS A 257 5.18 3.53 37.93
N LYS A 258 4.50 2.56 37.29
CA LYS A 258 3.88 1.43 37.99
C LYS A 258 4.92 0.61 38.77
N ARG A 259 6.04 0.21 38.13
CA ARG A 259 7.14 -0.53 38.76
C ARG A 259 7.79 0.25 39.90
N TYR A 260 7.87 1.57 39.78
CA TYR A 260 8.41 2.42 40.84
C TYR A 260 7.50 2.44 42.07
N ASN A 261 6.19 2.54 41.87
CA ASN A 261 5.20 2.56 42.94
C ASN A 261 5.07 1.18 43.62
N GLU A 262 5.22 0.09 42.88
CA GLU A 262 5.23 -1.29 43.41
C GLU A 262 6.45 -1.56 44.32
N LYS A 263 7.59 -0.96 44.03
CA LYS A 263 8.81 -1.08 44.85
C LYS A 263 8.79 -0.23 46.12
N ARG A 264 7.82 0.66 46.26
CA ARG A 264 7.65 1.53 47.43
C ARG A 264 6.58 1.05 48.42
N LYS A 265 5.85 0.01 48.05
CA LYS A 265 4.95 -0.74 48.91
C LYS A 265 5.69 -1.92 49.54
#